data_b60110709bcfade646b3e2e5a5834e98
#
_entry.id   b60110709bcfade646b3e2e5a5834e98
#
_cell.length_a   1.000
_cell.length_b   1.000
_cell.length_c   1.000
_cell.angle_alpha   90.00
_cell.angle_beta   90.00
_cell.angle_gamma   90.00
#
_symmetry.space_group_name_H-M   'P 1'
#
loop_
_entity.id
_entity.type
_entity.pdbx_description
1 polymer ?
#
loop_
_entity_poly.entity_id
_entity_poly.type
_entity_poly.pdbx_seq_one_letter_code
_entity_poly.pdbx_strand_id
1 'polypeptide(L)'
;MPAAWLQRGLVLPVAQQVRWDERARCQAAQGPRVRERAAEEVAGRAVVRERSDQGCTAKKVVSASARRTLVREWIGRGASERRALAVIGMSASALRYCPREDRNGELRERICALAHRHRRYGVGMIYLKLRQEGRIVNYKRVERLYREQQLQVRRRKRKKVPIGERQPLLRPSQANQVWSMDFVFDRTAEGRVIKCLVIVDDATHEAVAIEVERAISGHGVTRVLDRLAHSRGLPKVIRTDNGKEFCGKAMVAWAHARNVQLRLIQPGKPNQNAYVESFNGRLRDECLNEHWFPTLLHAHTEIERWRREYNEDRPKKAIGGMTPAAYAQHLANTDIINPGL
;
A
#
# COMPACT_ATOMS: atom_id res chain seq x y z
N MET A 1 -5.32 34.89 42.12
CA MET A 1 -5.88 35.30 40.82
C MET A 1 -5.57 34.22 39.80
N PRO A 2 -6.53 33.45 39.25
CA PRO A 2 -6.25 32.37 38.33
C PRO A 2 -6.25 32.88 36.89
N ALA A 3 -5.22 32.50 36.12
CA ALA A 3 -5.10 32.78 34.72
C ALA A 3 -5.95 31.80 33.89
N ALA A 4 -6.83 32.34 33.06
CA ALA A 4 -7.72 31.62 32.15
C ALA A 4 -6.93 31.07 30.99
N TRP A 5 -7.03 29.77 30.77
CA TRP A 5 -6.56 29.09 29.56
C TRP A 5 -7.62 29.23 28.47
N LEU A 6 -7.32 30.02 27.46
CA LEU A 6 -8.11 30.13 26.23
C LEU A 6 -7.91 28.86 25.40
N GLN A 7 -8.93 28.03 25.35
CA GLN A 7 -9.10 26.99 24.35
C GLN A 7 -9.25 27.64 22.95
N ARG A 8 -8.21 27.55 22.13
CA ARG A 8 -8.33 27.85 20.71
C ARG A 8 -8.90 26.60 20.02
N GLY A 9 -10.21 26.58 19.85
CA GLY A 9 -10.88 25.65 18.95
C GLY A 9 -10.37 25.88 17.52
N LEU A 10 -9.89 24.82 16.89
CA LEU A 10 -9.60 24.79 15.44
C LEU A 10 -10.92 24.97 14.67
N VAL A 11 -11.24 26.18 14.29
CA VAL A 11 -12.31 26.48 13.37
C VAL A 11 -11.82 26.16 11.95
N LEU A 12 -12.28 25.04 11.41
CA LEU A 12 -12.07 24.74 10.00
C LEU A 12 -12.77 25.77 9.13
N PRO A 13 -12.23 26.17 7.97
CA PRO A 13 -12.87 27.12 7.06
C PRO A 13 -14.28 26.65 6.71
N VAL A 14 -15.25 27.57 6.73
CA VAL A 14 -16.68 27.34 6.48
C VAL A 14 -16.94 26.51 5.21
N ALA A 15 -16.12 26.70 4.17
CA ALA A 15 -16.20 25.94 2.93
C ALA A 15 -15.88 24.43 3.08
N GLN A 16 -15.10 24.03 4.08
CA GLN A 16 -14.86 22.61 4.36
C GLN A 16 -15.98 22.00 5.21
N GLN A 17 -16.53 22.72 6.14
CA GLN A 17 -17.66 22.30 6.97
C GLN A 17 -18.92 22.06 6.11
N VAL A 18 -19.23 22.96 5.17
CA VAL A 18 -20.36 22.79 4.23
C VAL A 18 -20.20 21.52 3.38
N ARG A 19 -18.99 21.22 2.91
CA ARG A 19 -18.72 20.00 2.13
C ARG A 19 -18.86 18.69 2.95
N TRP A 20 -18.58 18.72 4.24
CA TRP A 20 -18.79 17.57 5.13
C TRP A 20 -20.25 17.34 5.43
N ASP A 21 -20.99 18.42 5.69
CA ASP A 21 -22.43 18.37 5.97
C ASP A 21 -23.24 17.93 4.73
N GLU A 22 -22.86 18.37 3.52
CA GLU A 22 -23.49 17.90 2.29
C GLU A 22 -23.21 16.41 2.01
N ARG A 23 -21.99 15.94 2.30
CA ARG A 23 -21.66 14.51 2.17
C ARG A 23 -22.37 13.65 3.20
N ALA A 24 -22.49 14.12 4.42
CA ALA A 24 -23.23 13.42 5.49
C ALA A 24 -24.72 13.38 5.18
N ARG A 25 -25.32 14.48 4.66
CA ARG A 25 -26.71 14.53 4.21
C ARG A 25 -26.98 13.64 3.00
N CYS A 26 -26.07 13.58 2.03
CA CYS A 26 -26.18 12.68 0.88
C CYS A 26 -26.07 11.19 1.30
N GLN A 27 -25.24 10.85 2.28
CA GLN A 27 -25.12 9.49 2.79
C GLN A 27 -26.31 9.09 3.67
N ALA A 28 -26.82 10.00 4.49
CA ALA A 28 -28.01 9.79 5.31
C ALA A 28 -29.29 9.68 4.47
N ALA A 29 -29.39 10.43 3.37
CA ALA A 29 -30.53 10.38 2.45
C ALA A 29 -30.56 9.12 1.57
N GLN A 30 -29.39 8.49 1.30
CA GLN A 30 -29.33 7.27 0.50
C GLN A 30 -29.59 5.97 1.31
N GLY A 31 -29.36 5.98 2.60
CA GLY A 31 -29.55 4.81 3.46
C GLY A 31 -31.02 4.35 3.58
N PRO A 32 -31.95 5.20 3.89
CA PRO A 32 -33.38 4.86 3.95
C PRO A 32 -33.96 4.51 2.58
N ARG A 33 -33.67 5.31 1.55
CA ARG A 33 -34.19 5.11 0.19
C ARG A 33 -33.75 3.79 -0.47
N VAL A 34 -32.54 3.31 -0.18
CA VAL A 34 -32.07 2.01 -0.68
C VAL A 34 -32.78 0.87 0.06
N ARG A 35 -33.05 1.02 1.38
CA ARG A 35 -33.81 0.04 2.16
C ARG A 35 -35.29 0.07 1.83
N GLU A 36 -35.89 1.23 1.63
CA GLU A 36 -37.29 1.36 1.20
C GLU A 36 -37.47 0.83 -0.23
N ARG A 37 -36.62 1.17 -1.18
CA ARG A 37 -36.66 0.58 -2.52
C ARG A 37 -36.49 -0.92 -2.53
N ALA A 38 -35.62 -1.48 -1.68
CA ALA A 38 -35.48 -2.92 -1.53
C ALA A 38 -36.71 -3.55 -0.85
N ALA A 39 -37.32 -2.87 0.13
CA ALA A 39 -38.57 -3.30 0.78
C ALA A 39 -39.76 -3.14 -0.15
N GLU A 40 -39.90 -2.04 -0.86
CA GLU A 40 -40.94 -1.81 -1.88
C GLU A 40 -40.78 -2.75 -3.07
N GLU A 41 -39.56 -3.05 -3.50
CA GLU A 41 -39.31 -4.02 -4.55
C GLU A 41 -39.64 -5.46 -4.12
N VAL A 42 -39.45 -5.80 -2.84
CA VAL A 42 -39.89 -7.07 -2.25
C VAL A 42 -41.40 -7.09 -2.01
N ALA A 43 -41.99 -5.98 -1.54
CA ALA A 43 -43.45 -5.85 -1.36
C ALA A 43 -44.20 -5.80 -2.69
N GLY A 44 -43.70 -5.04 -3.68
CA GLY A 44 -44.26 -4.99 -5.04
C GLY A 44 -44.18 -6.33 -5.75
N ARG A 45 -43.16 -7.14 -5.48
CA ARG A 45 -43.06 -8.52 -5.94
C ARG A 45 -43.99 -9.50 -5.23
N ALA A 46 -44.37 -9.24 -3.99
CA ALA A 46 -45.37 -10.01 -3.28
C ALA A 46 -46.79 -9.73 -3.78
N VAL A 47 -47.14 -8.46 -4.04
CA VAL A 47 -48.47 -8.03 -4.55
C VAL A 47 -48.69 -8.52 -6.01
N VAL A 48 -47.68 -8.56 -6.85
CA VAL A 48 -47.74 -9.13 -8.22
C VAL A 48 -47.96 -10.65 -8.16
N ARG A 49 -47.64 -11.31 -7.05
CA ARG A 49 -47.81 -12.75 -6.85
C ARG A 49 -49.26 -13.18 -6.55
N GLU A 50 -50.04 -12.31 -5.96
CA GLU A 50 -51.48 -12.62 -5.71
C GLU A 50 -52.34 -12.54 -6.98
N ARG A 51 -51.84 -11.90 -8.07
CA ARG A 51 -52.60 -11.69 -9.31
C ARG A 51 -52.21 -12.51 -10.53
N SER A 52 -51.18 -13.33 -10.47
CA SER A 52 -50.84 -14.18 -11.62
C SER A 52 -50.34 -15.57 -11.23
N ASP A 53 -51.23 -16.51 -11.35
CA ASP A 53 -50.96 -17.95 -11.38
C ASP A 53 -50.12 -18.40 -12.63
N GLN A 54 -49.56 -17.43 -13.35
CA GLN A 54 -48.81 -17.68 -14.58
C GLN A 54 -47.35 -17.14 -14.52
N GLY A 55 -46.47 -18.01 -14.18
CA GLY A 55 -45.16 -18.20 -14.83
C GLY A 55 -44.08 -17.10 -14.77
N CYS A 56 -44.20 -15.96 -14.06
CA CYS A 56 -43.31 -14.82 -14.31
C CYS A 56 -42.25 -14.51 -13.23
N THR A 57 -42.23 -15.20 -12.11
CA THR A 57 -41.44 -14.73 -10.94
C THR A 57 -40.08 -15.41 -10.72
N ALA A 58 -39.88 -16.62 -11.24
CA ALA A 58 -38.62 -17.36 -11.02
C ALA A 58 -37.38 -16.77 -11.74
N LYS A 59 -37.59 -16.04 -12.85
CA LYS A 59 -36.48 -15.49 -13.66
C LYS A 59 -35.76 -14.29 -13.04
N LYS A 60 -36.35 -13.59 -12.07
CA LYS A 60 -35.75 -12.41 -11.42
C LYS A 60 -34.94 -12.70 -10.17
N VAL A 61 -35.06 -13.88 -9.58
CA VAL A 61 -34.32 -14.29 -8.38
C VAL A 61 -33.10 -15.09 -8.81
N VAL A 62 -31.98 -14.41 -8.94
CA VAL A 62 -30.76 -14.96 -9.55
C VAL A 62 -29.97 -15.84 -8.60
N SER A 63 -29.89 -15.53 -7.31
CA SER A 63 -29.03 -16.28 -6.37
C SER A 63 -29.72 -17.53 -5.82
N ALA A 64 -28.96 -18.63 -5.71
CA ALA A 64 -29.46 -19.87 -5.09
C ALA A 64 -29.85 -19.68 -3.61
N SER A 65 -29.22 -18.77 -2.90
CA SER A 65 -29.57 -18.42 -1.52
C SER A 65 -30.95 -17.78 -1.44
N ALA A 66 -31.20 -16.76 -2.25
CA ALA A 66 -32.49 -16.07 -2.30
C ALA A 66 -33.64 -17.01 -2.70
N ARG A 67 -33.39 -17.93 -3.65
CA ARG A 67 -34.38 -18.95 -4.03
C ARG A 67 -34.71 -19.88 -2.87
N ARG A 68 -33.70 -20.33 -2.09
CA ARG A 68 -33.95 -21.15 -0.89
C ARG A 68 -34.78 -20.43 0.14
N THR A 69 -34.52 -19.15 0.38
CA THR A 69 -35.32 -18.33 1.33
C THR A 69 -36.76 -18.26 0.88
N LEU A 70 -37.03 -18.01 -0.41
CA LEU A 70 -38.36 -17.97 -0.99
C LEU A 70 -39.10 -19.32 -0.89
N VAL A 71 -38.43 -20.43 -1.17
CA VAL A 71 -39.06 -21.77 -1.02
C VAL A 71 -39.46 -22.01 0.43
N ARG A 72 -38.58 -21.72 1.38
CA ARG A 72 -38.89 -21.88 2.83
C ARG A 72 -40.03 -21.01 3.28
N GLU A 73 -40.11 -19.76 2.83
CA GLU A 73 -41.19 -18.85 3.11
C GLU A 73 -42.54 -19.36 2.58
N TRP A 74 -42.57 -19.92 1.38
CA TRP A 74 -43.76 -20.50 0.80
C TRP A 74 -44.23 -21.75 1.56
N ILE A 75 -43.30 -22.61 1.95
CA ILE A 75 -43.61 -23.77 2.80
C ILE A 75 -44.19 -23.33 4.14
N GLY A 76 -43.61 -22.27 4.77
CA GLY A 76 -44.14 -21.70 6.01
C GLY A 76 -45.54 -21.08 5.88
N ARG A 77 -45.93 -20.69 4.66
CA ARG A 77 -47.30 -20.24 4.33
C ARG A 77 -48.27 -21.35 3.96
N GLY A 78 -47.87 -22.64 4.13
CA GLY A 78 -48.71 -23.79 3.87
C GLY A 78 -48.63 -24.39 2.45
N ALA A 79 -47.73 -23.92 1.60
CA ALA A 79 -47.49 -24.53 0.29
C ALA A 79 -46.74 -25.87 0.45
N SER A 80 -47.09 -26.89 -0.35
CA SER A 80 -46.29 -28.12 -0.38
C SER A 80 -44.88 -27.88 -0.95
N GLU A 81 -43.84 -28.52 -0.39
CA GLU A 81 -42.45 -28.43 -0.86
C GLU A 81 -42.34 -28.66 -2.36
N ARG A 82 -43.01 -29.69 -2.87
CA ARG A 82 -43.00 -30.05 -4.31
C ARG A 82 -43.51 -28.90 -5.19
N ARG A 83 -44.61 -28.24 -4.78
CA ARG A 83 -45.20 -27.11 -5.52
C ARG A 83 -44.30 -25.87 -5.44
N ALA A 84 -43.75 -25.55 -4.26
CA ALA A 84 -42.83 -24.42 -4.08
C ALA A 84 -41.54 -24.58 -4.91
N LEU A 85 -40.97 -25.79 -4.91
CA LEU A 85 -39.76 -26.11 -5.73
C LEU A 85 -40.04 -26.01 -7.22
N ALA A 86 -41.16 -26.52 -7.69
CA ALA A 86 -41.55 -26.48 -9.09
C ALA A 86 -41.70 -25.03 -9.61
N VAL A 87 -42.41 -24.16 -8.85
CA VAL A 87 -42.63 -22.76 -9.21
C VAL A 87 -41.35 -21.95 -9.22
N ILE A 88 -40.43 -22.19 -8.29
CA ILE A 88 -39.15 -21.44 -8.18
C ILE A 88 -38.09 -22.03 -9.07
N GLY A 89 -38.29 -23.20 -9.66
CA GLY A 89 -37.33 -23.88 -10.51
C GLY A 89 -36.09 -24.33 -9.74
N MET A 90 -36.27 -24.95 -8.55
CA MET A 90 -35.18 -25.41 -7.69
C MET A 90 -35.35 -26.91 -7.38
N SER A 91 -34.23 -27.64 -7.36
CA SER A 91 -34.23 -29.04 -6.92
C SER A 91 -34.30 -29.18 -5.40
N ALA A 92 -34.85 -30.27 -4.89
CA ALA A 92 -34.88 -30.56 -3.47
C ALA A 92 -33.49 -30.66 -2.83
N SER A 93 -32.50 -31.18 -3.56
CA SER A 93 -31.11 -31.21 -3.13
C SER A 93 -30.52 -29.80 -2.98
N ALA A 94 -30.87 -28.88 -3.89
CA ALA A 94 -30.44 -27.49 -3.80
C ALA A 94 -31.09 -26.74 -2.63
N LEU A 95 -32.33 -27.08 -2.26
CA LEU A 95 -32.99 -26.55 -1.07
C LEU A 95 -32.30 -27.02 0.23
N ARG A 96 -31.95 -28.30 0.29
CA ARG A 96 -31.32 -28.94 1.47
C ARG A 96 -29.81 -28.70 1.53
N TYR A 97 -29.23 -28.00 0.55
CA TYR A 97 -27.81 -27.71 0.53
C TYR A 97 -27.43 -26.89 1.78
N CYS A 98 -26.56 -27.46 2.60
CA CYS A 98 -25.87 -26.77 3.69
C CYS A 98 -24.47 -26.37 3.22
N PRO A 99 -24.10 -25.09 3.31
CA PRO A 99 -22.73 -24.68 3.03
C PRO A 99 -21.74 -25.43 3.93
N ARG A 100 -20.65 -25.91 3.35
CA ARG A 100 -19.55 -26.46 4.17
C ARG A 100 -19.00 -25.39 5.09
N GLU A 101 -18.47 -25.79 6.23
CA GLU A 101 -17.76 -24.89 7.13
C GLU A 101 -16.68 -24.09 6.38
N ASP A 102 -16.54 -22.83 6.73
CA ASP A 102 -15.57 -21.95 6.11
C ASP A 102 -14.14 -22.29 6.58
N ARG A 103 -13.44 -23.06 5.78
CA ARG A 103 -12.03 -23.43 5.99
C ARG A 103 -11.07 -22.25 5.86
N ASN A 104 -11.56 -21.03 5.73
CA ASN A 104 -10.73 -19.83 5.53
C ASN A 104 -10.52 -19.03 6.82
N GLY A 105 -11.03 -19.46 7.97
CA GLY A 105 -10.98 -18.70 9.22
C GLY A 105 -9.57 -18.25 9.55
N GLU A 106 -8.64 -19.17 9.72
CA GLU A 106 -7.24 -18.89 10.03
C GLU A 106 -6.53 -18.00 8.97
N LEU A 107 -6.78 -18.29 7.68
CA LEU A 107 -6.21 -17.48 6.61
C LEU A 107 -6.77 -16.05 6.61
N ARG A 108 -8.06 -15.89 6.89
CA ARG A 108 -8.72 -14.59 7.00
C ARG A 108 -8.15 -13.78 8.16
N GLU A 109 -8.02 -14.38 9.32
CA GLU A 109 -7.42 -13.75 10.51
C GLU A 109 -5.98 -13.31 10.22
N ARG A 110 -5.17 -14.15 9.56
CA ARG A 110 -3.81 -13.81 9.21
C ARG A 110 -3.75 -12.66 8.20
N ILE A 111 -4.61 -12.65 7.18
CA ILE A 111 -4.74 -11.54 6.22
C ILE A 111 -5.09 -10.23 6.94
N CYS A 112 -6.06 -10.28 7.87
CA CYS A 112 -6.44 -9.11 8.68
C CYS A 112 -5.28 -8.62 9.54
N ALA A 113 -4.58 -9.50 10.26
CA ALA A 113 -3.43 -9.16 11.09
C ALA A 113 -2.32 -8.48 10.28
N LEU A 114 -1.97 -9.03 9.10
CA LEU A 114 -0.98 -8.42 8.21
C LEU A 114 -1.43 -7.07 7.67
N ALA A 115 -2.69 -6.92 7.30
CA ALA A 115 -3.24 -5.66 6.79
C ALA A 115 -3.30 -4.57 7.88
N HIS A 116 -3.59 -4.93 9.12
CA HIS A 116 -3.57 -4.00 10.26
C HIS A 116 -2.15 -3.57 10.63
N ARG A 117 -1.19 -4.51 10.59
CA ARG A 117 0.23 -4.20 10.82
C ARG A 117 0.81 -3.30 9.73
N HIS A 118 0.45 -3.55 8.47
CA HIS A 118 0.97 -2.84 7.30
C HIS A 118 -0.17 -2.16 6.53
N ARG A 119 -0.68 -1.05 7.06
CA ARG A 119 -1.87 -0.35 6.55
C ARG A 119 -1.80 0.06 5.07
N ARG A 120 -0.58 0.22 4.54
CA ARG A 120 -0.35 0.61 3.13
C ARG A 120 -0.12 -0.56 2.19
N TYR A 121 -0.13 -1.80 2.70
CA TYR A 121 0.04 -2.98 1.88
C TYR A 121 -1.26 -3.35 1.17
N GLY A 122 -1.23 -3.32 -0.16
CA GLY A 122 -2.32 -3.88 -0.96
C GLY A 122 -2.23 -5.42 -1.02
N VAL A 123 -3.28 -6.05 -1.56
CA VAL A 123 -3.40 -7.52 -1.66
C VAL A 123 -2.14 -8.23 -2.19
N GLY A 124 -1.45 -7.64 -3.17
CA GLY A 124 -0.23 -8.24 -3.72
C GLY A 124 0.92 -8.31 -2.71
N MET A 125 1.05 -7.30 -1.82
CA MET A 125 2.04 -7.31 -0.76
C MET A 125 1.66 -8.28 0.36
N ILE A 126 0.38 -8.31 0.76
CA ILE A 126 -0.13 -9.30 1.72
C ILE A 126 0.10 -10.72 1.23
N TYR A 127 -0.16 -10.98 -0.06
CA TYR A 127 0.12 -12.28 -0.66
C TYR A 127 1.61 -12.67 -0.58
N LEU A 128 2.53 -11.73 -0.88
CA LEU A 128 3.97 -11.98 -0.78
C LEU A 128 4.40 -12.23 0.68
N LYS A 129 3.81 -11.51 1.65
CA LYS A 129 4.05 -11.75 3.09
C LYS A 129 3.60 -13.15 3.50
N LEU A 130 2.41 -13.59 3.09
CA LEU A 130 1.94 -14.95 3.36
C LEU A 130 2.88 -16.00 2.77
N ARG A 131 3.44 -15.75 1.59
CA ARG A 131 4.43 -16.64 0.98
C ARG A 131 5.75 -16.69 1.75
N GLN A 132 6.22 -15.54 2.27
CA GLN A 132 7.40 -15.49 3.16
C GLN A 132 7.18 -16.31 4.44
N GLU A 133 5.95 -16.34 4.96
CA GLU A 133 5.55 -17.17 6.10
C GLU A 133 5.39 -18.66 5.77
N GLY A 134 5.75 -19.09 4.55
CA GLY A 134 5.59 -20.47 4.09
C GLY A 134 4.15 -20.86 3.74
N ARG A 135 3.20 -19.94 3.77
CA ARG A 135 1.80 -20.21 3.44
C ARG A 135 1.58 -20.23 1.92
N ILE A 136 1.55 -21.42 1.35
CA ILE A 136 1.30 -21.62 -0.09
C ILE A 136 -0.20 -21.56 -0.34
N VAL A 137 -0.70 -20.41 -0.76
CA VAL A 137 -2.12 -20.17 -1.07
C VAL A 137 -2.30 -19.59 -2.47
N ASN A 138 -3.46 -19.82 -3.06
CA ASN A 138 -3.78 -19.22 -4.36
C ASN A 138 -4.02 -17.70 -4.21
N TYR A 139 -3.39 -16.90 -5.08
CA TYR A 139 -3.55 -15.44 -5.09
C TYR A 139 -5.01 -14.99 -5.18
N LYS A 140 -5.81 -15.62 -6.06
CA LYS A 140 -7.24 -15.28 -6.20
C LYS A 140 -8.03 -15.56 -4.92
N ARG A 141 -7.65 -16.59 -4.14
CA ARG A 141 -8.26 -16.88 -2.84
C ARG A 141 -7.94 -15.77 -1.83
N VAL A 142 -6.67 -15.34 -1.77
CA VAL A 142 -6.26 -14.21 -0.92
C VAL A 142 -6.96 -12.92 -1.35
N GLU A 143 -7.03 -12.63 -2.64
CA GLU A 143 -7.70 -11.44 -3.17
C GLU A 143 -9.19 -11.40 -2.80
N ARG A 144 -9.89 -12.53 -2.91
CA ARG A 144 -11.29 -12.63 -2.52
C ARG A 144 -11.47 -12.34 -1.02
N LEU A 145 -10.72 -13.02 -0.14
CA LEU A 145 -10.80 -12.83 1.31
C LEU A 145 -10.44 -11.39 1.72
N TYR A 146 -9.39 -10.83 1.12
CA TYR A 146 -8.97 -9.45 1.35
C TYR A 146 -10.07 -8.44 0.99
N ARG A 147 -10.82 -8.70 -0.10
CA ARG A 147 -11.94 -7.88 -0.53
C ARG A 147 -13.17 -8.06 0.37
N GLU A 148 -13.49 -9.30 0.78
CA GLU A 148 -14.56 -9.61 1.72
C GLU A 148 -14.39 -8.86 3.05
N GLN A 149 -13.14 -8.69 3.51
CA GLN A 149 -12.81 -7.96 4.74
C GLN A 149 -12.68 -6.43 4.53
N GLN A 150 -12.98 -5.92 3.34
CA GLN A 150 -12.92 -4.48 3.02
C GLN A 150 -11.56 -3.81 3.28
N LEU A 151 -10.46 -4.57 3.17
CA LEU A 151 -9.09 -4.11 3.45
C LEU A 151 -8.45 -3.34 2.29
N GLN A 152 -9.22 -2.97 1.27
CA GLN A 152 -8.68 -2.38 0.04
C GLN A 152 -8.04 -1.01 0.29
N VAL A 153 -6.77 -0.89 -0.04
CA VAL A 153 -6.03 0.37 0.03
C VAL A 153 -6.46 1.29 -1.12
N ARG A 154 -6.85 2.51 -0.78
CA ARG A 154 -7.24 3.52 -1.76
C ARG A 154 -6.07 3.87 -2.67
N ARG A 155 -6.21 3.63 -3.98
CA ARG A 155 -5.19 3.97 -4.98
C ARG A 155 -5.44 5.37 -5.53
N ARG A 156 -4.38 6.18 -5.65
CA ARG A 156 -4.45 7.42 -6.42
C ARG A 156 -4.68 7.08 -7.89
N LYS A 157 -5.64 7.73 -8.54
CA LYS A 157 -5.80 7.64 -9.99
C LYS A 157 -4.57 8.27 -10.64
N ARG A 158 -3.89 7.51 -11.51
CA ARG A 158 -2.78 8.06 -12.29
C ARG A 158 -3.32 9.12 -13.25
N LYS A 159 -2.70 10.31 -13.28
CA LYS A 159 -2.94 11.27 -14.35
C LYS A 159 -2.45 10.64 -15.65
N LYS A 160 -3.25 10.72 -16.72
CA LYS A 160 -2.82 10.36 -18.07
C LYS A 160 -1.81 11.42 -18.49
N VAL A 161 -0.54 11.09 -18.48
CA VAL A 161 0.54 11.93 -19.01
C VAL A 161 0.83 11.43 -20.41
N PRO A 162 0.99 12.32 -21.43
CA PRO A 162 1.40 11.90 -22.75
C PRO A 162 2.66 11.04 -22.67
N ILE A 163 2.69 9.98 -23.46
CA ILE A 163 3.81 9.04 -23.50
C ILE A 163 4.87 9.69 -24.39
N GLY A 164 5.83 10.40 -23.78
CA GLY A 164 7.08 10.75 -24.45
C GLY A 164 8.00 9.52 -24.51
N GLU A 165 9.02 9.55 -25.35
CA GLU A 165 10.05 8.50 -25.40
C GLU A 165 10.64 8.28 -24.00
N ARG A 166 10.34 7.13 -23.41
CA ARG A 166 10.87 6.72 -22.12
C ARG A 166 12.08 5.84 -22.37
N GLN A 167 13.28 6.36 -22.18
CA GLN A 167 14.45 5.51 -22.07
C GLN A 167 14.42 4.84 -20.68
N PRO A 168 14.34 3.50 -20.61
CA PRO A 168 14.41 2.81 -19.32
C PRO A 168 15.77 3.07 -18.68
N LEU A 169 15.76 3.34 -17.37
CA LEU A 169 16.99 3.42 -16.62
C LEU A 169 17.63 2.03 -16.58
N LEU A 170 18.83 1.88 -17.10
CA LEU A 170 19.58 0.64 -17.02
C LEU A 170 19.80 0.30 -15.53
N ARG A 171 19.35 -0.88 -15.13
CA ARG A 171 19.53 -1.37 -13.78
C ARG A 171 20.97 -1.91 -13.63
N PRO A 172 21.71 -1.47 -12.61
CA PRO A 172 23.00 -2.06 -12.29
C PRO A 172 22.83 -3.54 -11.92
N SER A 173 23.81 -4.36 -12.26
CA SER A 173 23.79 -5.81 -12.00
C SER A 173 24.38 -6.20 -10.64
N GLN A 174 25.28 -5.40 -10.10
CA GLN A 174 26.02 -5.68 -8.87
C GLN A 174 25.77 -4.62 -7.79
N ALA A 175 25.83 -5.04 -6.54
CA ALA A 175 25.82 -4.15 -5.39
C ALA A 175 26.94 -3.11 -5.49
N ASN A 176 26.69 -1.92 -4.98
CA ASN A 176 27.64 -0.81 -4.96
C ASN A 176 28.11 -0.33 -6.37
N GLN A 177 27.43 -0.68 -7.44
CA GLN A 177 27.70 -0.06 -8.74
C GLN A 177 27.18 1.37 -8.78
N VAL A 178 25.93 1.58 -8.40
CA VAL A 178 25.27 2.89 -8.41
C VAL A 178 24.45 3.07 -7.14
N TRP A 179 24.73 4.14 -6.41
CA TRP A 179 23.84 4.62 -5.35
C TRP A 179 23.09 5.86 -5.83
N SER A 180 21.79 5.87 -5.59
CA SER A 180 20.96 7.06 -5.81
C SER A 180 20.71 7.76 -4.48
N MET A 181 20.88 9.10 -4.45
CA MET A 181 20.65 9.91 -3.25
C MET A 181 19.64 11.01 -3.51
N ASP A 182 18.88 11.34 -2.48
CA ASP A 182 17.90 12.43 -2.49
C ASP A 182 17.56 12.90 -1.07
N PHE A 183 16.98 14.08 -0.95
CA PHE A 183 16.45 14.58 0.31
C PHE A 183 14.94 14.44 0.41
N VAL A 184 14.50 13.96 1.55
CA VAL A 184 13.07 13.95 1.93
C VAL A 184 12.88 14.85 3.14
N PHE A 185 11.84 15.69 3.08
CA PHE A 185 11.52 16.61 4.16
C PHE A 185 10.24 16.20 4.86
N ASP A 186 10.23 16.36 6.18
CA ASP A 186 9.07 16.21 7.04
C ASP A 186 9.14 17.22 8.21
N ARG A 187 8.25 17.10 9.18
CA ARG A 187 8.19 17.98 10.36
C ARG A 187 7.91 17.18 11.62
N THR A 188 8.48 17.67 12.73
CA THR A 188 8.07 17.21 14.07
C THR A 188 6.69 17.77 14.43
N ALA A 189 6.07 17.23 15.49
CA ALA A 189 4.81 17.68 16.04
C ALA A 189 4.79 19.20 16.33
N GLU A 190 5.95 19.75 16.72
CA GLU A 190 6.15 21.19 16.96
C GLU A 190 6.31 22.01 15.66
N GLY A 191 6.22 21.40 14.48
CA GLY A 191 6.38 22.06 13.19
C GLY A 191 7.83 22.26 12.74
N ARG A 192 8.83 21.83 13.51
CA ARG A 192 10.25 21.95 13.14
C ARG A 192 10.60 21.00 12.02
N VAL A 193 11.34 21.47 11.02
CA VAL A 193 11.74 20.69 9.85
C VAL A 193 12.61 19.50 10.25
N ILE A 194 12.34 18.36 9.63
CA ILE A 194 13.18 17.16 9.55
C ILE A 194 13.69 17.05 8.13
N LYS A 195 15.00 16.91 7.95
CA LYS A 195 15.65 16.66 6.67
C LYS A 195 16.27 15.28 6.70
N CYS A 196 15.81 14.40 5.79
CA CYS A 196 16.30 13.02 5.67
C CYS A 196 17.16 12.92 4.42
N LEU A 197 18.43 12.57 4.55
CA LEU A 197 19.26 12.13 3.43
C LEU A 197 18.98 10.64 3.19
N VAL A 198 18.46 10.33 2.03
CA VAL A 198 18.14 8.95 1.62
C VAL A 198 19.21 8.47 0.64
N ILE A 199 19.77 7.30 0.88
CA ILE A 199 20.75 6.64 0.02
C ILE A 199 20.25 5.23 -0.29
N VAL A 200 20.07 4.90 -1.57
CA VAL A 200 19.56 3.62 -2.06
C VAL A 200 20.53 3.00 -3.05
N ASP A 201 20.79 1.73 -2.91
CA ASP A 201 21.53 0.95 -3.92
C ASP A 201 20.58 0.55 -5.05
N ASP A 202 20.86 0.99 -6.26
CA ASP A 202 19.99 0.77 -7.42
C ASP A 202 19.94 -0.70 -7.86
N ALA A 203 20.99 -1.48 -7.62
CA ALA A 203 21.06 -2.89 -7.96
C ALA A 203 20.25 -3.75 -7.00
N THR A 204 20.55 -3.62 -5.69
CA THR A 204 19.94 -4.45 -4.64
C THR A 204 18.60 -3.93 -4.16
N HIS A 205 18.30 -2.66 -4.42
CA HIS A 205 17.17 -1.91 -3.89
C HIS A 205 17.20 -1.72 -2.36
N GLU A 206 18.34 -1.93 -1.72
CA GLU A 206 18.49 -1.67 -0.29
C GLU A 206 18.49 -0.18 0.01
N ALA A 207 17.85 0.20 1.08
CA ALA A 207 18.06 1.47 1.73
C ALA A 207 19.39 1.44 2.49
N VAL A 208 20.45 1.91 1.85
CA VAL A 208 21.82 1.90 2.41
C VAL A 208 21.86 2.73 3.69
N ALA A 209 21.30 3.94 3.64
CA ALA A 209 21.16 4.82 4.79
C ALA A 209 19.96 5.75 4.66
N ILE A 210 19.42 6.16 5.81
CA ILE A 210 18.52 7.31 5.94
C ILE A 210 19.02 8.13 7.13
N GLU A 211 19.74 9.20 6.84
CA GLU A 211 20.23 10.11 7.90
C GLU A 211 19.19 11.18 8.19
N VAL A 212 18.88 11.37 9.46
CA VAL A 212 17.77 12.22 9.92
C VAL A 212 18.31 13.35 10.78
N GLU A 213 18.23 14.59 10.27
CA GLU A 213 18.75 15.77 10.93
C GLU A 213 17.84 17.00 10.74
N ARG A 214 18.11 18.07 11.46
CA ARG A 214 17.45 19.38 11.22
C ARG A 214 17.94 20.03 9.93
N ALA A 215 19.24 19.90 9.68
CA ALA A 215 19.90 20.41 8.49
C ALA A 215 21.09 19.51 8.14
N ILE A 216 21.26 19.20 6.88
CA ILE A 216 22.40 18.43 6.36
C ILE A 216 23.05 19.27 5.28
N SER A 217 24.30 19.65 5.50
CA SER A 217 25.13 20.37 4.54
C SER A 217 25.89 19.37 3.64
N GLY A 218 26.60 19.88 2.61
CA GLY A 218 27.49 19.05 1.79
C GLY A 218 28.55 18.30 2.61
N HIS A 219 29.13 18.93 3.64
CA HIS A 219 30.03 18.24 4.60
C HIS A 219 29.28 17.21 5.45
N GLY A 220 27.99 17.44 5.77
CA GLY A 220 27.16 16.43 6.43
C GLY A 220 26.99 15.19 5.57
N VAL A 221 26.73 15.37 4.26
CA VAL A 221 26.64 14.28 3.29
C VAL A 221 27.94 13.48 3.23
N THR A 222 29.09 14.16 3.09
CA THR A 222 30.39 13.45 3.00
C THR A 222 30.70 12.65 4.27
N ARG A 223 30.39 13.15 5.46
CA ARG A 223 30.54 12.39 6.73
C ARG A 223 29.69 11.10 6.75
N VAL A 224 28.45 11.17 6.24
CA VAL A 224 27.61 9.99 6.12
C VAL A 224 28.24 8.97 5.17
N LEU A 225 28.70 9.43 4.01
CA LEU A 225 29.37 8.57 3.04
C LEU A 225 30.68 7.95 3.58
N ASP A 226 31.45 8.68 4.37
CA ASP A 226 32.65 8.14 5.02
C ASP A 226 32.31 7.07 6.04
N ARG A 227 31.24 7.20 6.83
CA ARG A 227 30.75 6.14 7.71
C ARG A 227 30.36 4.88 6.93
N LEU A 228 29.68 5.07 5.80
CA LEU A 228 29.27 3.96 4.94
C LEU A 228 30.46 3.28 4.27
N ALA A 229 31.52 4.02 3.94
CA ALA A 229 32.74 3.48 3.39
C ALA A 229 33.37 2.42 4.30
N HIS A 230 33.32 2.61 5.63
CA HIS A 230 33.86 1.68 6.62
C HIS A 230 33.02 0.42 6.81
N SER A 231 31.70 0.52 6.64
CA SER A 231 30.76 -0.58 6.93
C SER A 231 30.37 -1.40 5.71
N ARG A 232 30.23 -0.78 4.55
CA ARG A 232 29.71 -1.39 3.32
C ARG A 232 30.64 -1.24 2.12
N GLY A 233 31.59 -0.31 2.15
CA GLY A 233 32.34 0.17 1.00
C GLY A 233 31.63 1.30 0.28
N LEU A 234 32.27 1.79 -0.79
CA LEU A 234 31.75 2.90 -1.59
C LEU A 234 31.19 2.42 -2.94
N PRO A 235 30.25 3.16 -3.54
CA PRO A 235 29.76 2.86 -4.88
C PRO A 235 30.76 3.36 -5.94
N LYS A 236 30.67 2.79 -7.14
CA LYS A 236 31.40 3.32 -8.30
C LYS A 236 30.82 4.66 -8.76
N VAL A 237 29.51 4.80 -8.69
CA VAL A 237 28.76 5.97 -9.14
C VAL A 237 27.76 6.39 -8.08
N ILE A 238 27.70 7.69 -7.80
CA ILE A 238 26.63 8.32 -7.03
C ILE A 238 25.78 9.16 -7.97
N ARG A 239 24.46 8.88 -7.98
CA ARG A 239 23.48 9.65 -8.76
C ARG A 239 22.65 10.53 -7.82
N THR A 240 22.56 11.82 -8.15
CA THR A 240 21.82 12.80 -7.35
C THR A 240 21.14 13.84 -8.24
N ASP A 241 20.27 14.62 -7.65
CA ASP A 241 19.80 15.86 -8.25
C ASP A 241 20.90 16.96 -8.19
N ASN A 242 20.55 18.16 -8.67
CA ASN A 242 21.44 19.31 -8.69
C ASN A 242 21.38 20.14 -7.39
N GLY A 243 21.00 19.53 -6.26
CA GLY A 243 20.98 20.20 -4.97
C GLY A 243 22.35 20.73 -4.57
N LYS A 244 22.41 21.91 -3.94
CA LYS A 244 23.67 22.56 -3.55
C LYS A 244 24.53 21.68 -2.63
N GLU A 245 23.91 20.80 -1.85
CA GLU A 245 24.58 19.87 -0.97
C GLU A 245 25.30 18.76 -1.73
N PHE A 246 24.81 18.38 -2.91
CA PHE A 246 25.34 17.30 -3.74
C PHE A 246 26.33 17.78 -4.82
N CYS A 247 26.17 19.01 -5.31
CA CYS A 247 27.06 19.57 -6.34
C CYS A 247 28.06 20.60 -5.78
N GLY A 248 28.06 20.85 -4.46
CA GLY A 248 28.97 21.77 -3.80
C GLY A 248 30.41 21.28 -3.73
N LYS A 249 31.36 22.21 -3.52
CA LYS A 249 32.83 21.95 -3.49
C LYS A 249 33.19 20.76 -2.58
N ALA A 250 32.56 20.63 -1.41
CA ALA A 250 32.82 19.54 -0.46
C ALA A 250 32.54 18.16 -1.06
N MET A 251 31.40 18.00 -1.72
CA MET A 251 31.00 16.74 -2.33
C MET A 251 31.85 16.40 -3.55
N VAL A 252 32.17 17.38 -4.40
CA VAL A 252 33.01 17.21 -5.57
C VAL A 252 34.45 16.80 -5.16
N ALA A 253 35.03 17.50 -4.19
CA ALA A 253 36.37 17.17 -3.67
C ALA A 253 36.39 15.76 -3.02
N TRP A 254 35.35 15.43 -2.24
CA TRP A 254 35.24 14.13 -1.63
C TRP A 254 35.14 13.00 -2.68
N ALA A 255 34.33 13.16 -3.70
CA ALA A 255 34.13 12.17 -4.74
C ALA A 255 35.42 11.94 -5.53
N HIS A 256 36.14 13.01 -5.86
CA HIS A 256 37.45 12.93 -6.50
C HIS A 256 38.49 12.19 -5.64
N ALA A 257 38.57 12.55 -4.34
CA ALA A 257 39.51 11.91 -3.41
C ALA A 257 39.21 10.41 -3.18
N ARG A 258 37.97 9.98 -3.34
CA ARG A 258 37.53 8.60 -3.14
C ARG A 258 37.34 7.82 -4.45
N ASN A 259 37.67 8.41 -5.60
CA ASN A 259 37.48 7.83 -6.94
C ASN A 259 36.03 7.36 -7.19
N VAL A 260 35.06 8.18 -6.74
CA VAL A 260 33.63 7.95 -6.95
C VAL A 260 33.12 8.90 -8.03
N GLN A 261 32.46 8.39 -9.06
CA GLN A 261 31.89 9.21 -10.11
C GLN A 261 30.56 9.86 -9.62
N LEU A 262 30.50 11.20 -9.65
CA LEU A 262 29.25 11.92 -9.45
C LEU A 262 28.48 12.04 -10.78
N ARG A 263 27.23 11.59 -10.79
CA ARG A 263 26.32 11.72 -11.92
C ARG A 263 25.10 12.54 -11.52
N LEU A 264 25.14 13.81 -11.88
CA LEU A 264 23.99 14.72 -11.68
C LEU A 264 22.92 14.42 -12.74
N ILE A 265 21.65 14.40 -12.32
CA ILE A 265 20.54 14.26 -13.27
C ILE A 265 20.36 15.54 -14.08
N GLN A 266 19.89 15.41 -15.30
CA GLN A 266 19.59 16.56 -16.15
C GLN A 266 18.39 17.34 -15.58
N PRO A 267 18.44 18.69 -15.55
CA PRO A 267 17.31 19.50 -15.16
C PRO A 267 16.04 19.12 -15.92
N GLY A 268 14.93 18.96 -15.22
CA GLY A 268 13.64 18.58 -15.81
C GLY A 268 13.49 17.11 -16.18
N LYS A 269 14.47 16.25 -15.88
CA LYS A 269 14.40 14.79 -16.12
C LYS A 269 14.42 13.97 -14.82
N PRO A 270 13.41 14.07 -13.96
CA PRO A 270 13.37 13.32 -12.69
C PRO A 270 13.45 11.81 -12.89
N ASN A 271 12.96 11.29 -14.03
CA ASN A 271 13.04 9.86 -14.35
C ASN A 271 14.47 9.27 -14.26
N GLN A 272 15.49 10.11 -14.35
CA GLN A 272 16.88 9.68 -14.19
C GLN A 272 17.22 9.29 -12.74
N ASN A 273 16.39 9.72 -11.74
CA ASN A 273 16.56 9.35 -10.32
C ASN A 273 15.38 8.47 -9.80
N ALA A 274 14.72 7.75 -10.70
CA ALA A 274 13.48 7.03 -10.44
C ALA A 274 13.57 5.98 -9.31
N TYR A 275 14.74 5.41 -9.04
CA TYR A 275 14.92 4.42 -7.96
C TYR A 275 14.71 5.05 -6.59
N VAL A 276 15.43 6.14 -6.28
CA VAL A 276 15.29 6.83 -5.00
C VAL A 276 13.94 7.55 -4.91
N GLU A 277 13.39 8.10 -6.00
CA GLU A 277 12.04 8.69 -6.00
C GLU A 277 10.97 7.64 -5.64
N SER A 278 11.06 6.45 -6.24
CA SER A 278 10.17 5.33 -5.91
C SER A 278 10.32 4.89 -4.46
N PHE A 279 11.54 4.89 -3.92
CA PHE A 279 11.81 4.61 -2.52
C PHE A 279 11.23 5.70 -1.60
N ASN A 280 11.47 6.96 -1.90
CA ASN A 280 10.97 8.11 -1.15
C ASN A 280 9.43 8.12 -1.07
N GLY A 281 8.77 7.71 -2.14
CA GLY A 281 7.33 7.48 -2.13
C GLY A 281 6.90 6.42 -1.10
N ARG A 282 7.68 5.34 -0.92
CA ARG A 282 7.42 4.32 0.09
C ARG A 282 7.72 4.80 1.51
N LEU A 283 8.85 5.48 1.69
CA LEU A 283 9.20 6.10 2.97
C LEU A 283 8.09 7.05 3.45
N ARG A 284 7.56 7.88 2.55
CA ARG A 284 6.44 8.76 2.88
C ARG A 284 5.16 7.99 3.23
N ASP A 285 4.76 7.04 2.38
CA ASP A 285 3.49 6.34 2.55
C ASP A 285 3.51 5.36 3.72
N GLU A 286 4.62 4.69 3.99
CA GLU A 286 4.70 3.57 4.94
C GLU A 286 5.37 3.95 6.29
N CYS A 287 6.00 5.13 6.38
CA CYS A 287 6.66 5.60 7.60
C CYS A 287 6.26 7.04 7.96
N LEU A 288 6.63 8.03 7.14
CA LEU A 288 6.46 9.43 7.53
C LEU A 288 5.00 9.82 7.76
N ASN A 289 4.08 9.36 6.88
CA ASN A 289 2.64 9.64 6.99
C ASN A 289 1.92 8.78 8.05
N GLU A 290 2.57 7.76 8.59
CA GLU A 290 1.99 6.88 9.60
C GLU A 290 2.42 7.22 11.03
N HIS A 291 3.49 8.02 11.18
CA HIS A 291 4.03 8.39 12.46
C HIS A 291 3.89 9.89 12.74
N TRP A 292 3.65 10.20 13.98
CA TRP A 292 3.71 11.54 14.53
C TRP A 292 5.01 11.67 15.33
N PHE A 293 5.92 12.54 14.90
CA PHE A 293 7.26 12.65 15.50
C PHE A 293 7.32 13.73 16.58
N PRO A 294 7.25 13.40 17.88
CA PRO A 294 7.38 14.40 18.96
C PRO A 294 8.75 15.08 18.94
N THR A 295 9.81 14.31 18.72
CA THR A 295 11.21 14.79 18.76
C THR A 295 12.00 14.30 17.55
N LEU A 296 13.16 14.92 17.29
CA LEU A 296 14.09 14.47 16.26
C LEU A 296 14.63 13.07 16.56
N LEU A 297 14.92 12.76 17.83
CA LEU A 297 15.39 11.44 18.24
C LEU A 297 14.35 10.36 17.97
N HIS A 298 13.09 10.63 18.27
CA HIS A 298 12.00 9.72 17.96
C HIS A 298 11.88 9.50 16.45
N ALA A 299 11.97 10.57 15.64
CA ALA A 299 11.98 10.45 14.18
C ALA A 299 13.14 9.58 13.68
N HIS A 300 14.34 9.79 14.19
CA HIS A 300 15.51 8.98 13.86
C HIS A 300 15.28 7.50 14.19
N THR A 301 14.78 7.19 15.38
CA THR A 301 14.53 5.81 15.83
C THR A 301 13.48 5.10 14.94
N GLU A 302 12.35 5.77 14.68
CA GLU A 302 11.27 5.19 13.89
C GLU A 302 11.64 5.02 12.41
N ILE A 303 12.33 5.99 11.83
CA ILE A 303 12.80 5.91 10.45
C ILE A 303 13.86 4.84 10.28
N GLU A 304 14.79 4.68 11.24
CA GLU A 304 15.79 3.62 11.19
C GLU A 304 15.16 2.23 11.42
N ARG A 305 14.17 2.11 12.29
CA ARG A 305 13.39 0.88 12.46
C ARG A 305 12.70 0.50 11.15
N TRP A 306 12.04 1.45 10.50
CA TRP A 306 11.40 1.23 9.21
C TRP A 306 12.41 0.88 8.10
N ARG A 307 13.59 1.51 8.08
CA ARG A 307 14.66 1.19 7.12
C ARG A 307 15.11 -0.28 7.23
N ARG A 308 15.29 -0.78 8.45
CA ARG A 308 15.62 -2.19 8.70
C ARG A 308 14.49 -3.10 8.25
N GLU A 309 13.25 -2.81 8.65
CA GLU A 309 12.08 -3.58 8.22
C GLU A 309 11.92 -3.56 6.68
N TYR A 310 12.19 -2.43 6.04
CA TYR A 310 12.20 -2.32 4.58
C TYR A 310 13.25 -3.24 3.93
N ASN A 311 14.44 -3.31 4.46
CA ASN A 311 15.52 -4.13 3.90
C ASN A 311 15.33 -5.62 4.20
N GLU A 312 14.95 -5.97 5.41
CA GLU A 312 14.98 -7.34 5.93
C GLU A 312 13.64 -8.07 5.81
N ASP A 313 12.53 -7.33 5.89
CA ASP A 313 11.20 -7.94 6.01
C ASP A 313 10.24 -7.60 4.83
N ARG A 314 10.46 -6.49 4.14
CA ARG A 314 9.54 -6.02 3.09
C ARG A 314 9.76 -6.74 1.76
N PRO A 315 8.80 -7.56 1.26
CA PRO A 315 8.95 -8.21 -0.04
C PRO A 315 8.79 -7.20 -1.19
N LYS A 316 9.55 -7.38 -2.26
CA LYS A 316 9.46 -6.54 -3.48
C LYS A 316 9.17 -7.38 -4.70
N LYS A 317 8.05 -7.09 -5.37
CA LYS A 317 7.67 -7.79 -6.61
C LYS A 317 8.75 -7.69 -7.69
N ALA A 318 9.43 -6.54 -7.79
CA ALA A 318 10.45 -6.29 -8.82
C ALA A 318 11.70 -7.17 -8.69
N ILE A 319 11.90 -7.82 -7.55
CA ILE A 319 13.00 -8.74 -7.26
C ILE A 319 12.47 -10.13 -6.88
N GLY A 320 11.42 -10.59 -7.56
CA GLY A 320 10.87 -11.93 -7.37
C GLY A 320 10.13 -12.16 -6.05
N GLY A 321 9.80 -11.10 -5.30
CA GLY A 321 9.15 -11.20 -3.98
C GLY A 321 10.15 -11.35 -2.83
N MET A 322 11.45 -11.35 -3.10
CA MET A 322 12.49 -11.31 -2.06
C MET A 322 12.49 -9.95 -1.34
N THR A 323 13.11 -9.94 -0.15
CA THR A 323 13.47 -8.68 0.50
C THR A 323 14.72 -8.08 -0.14
N PRO A 324 14.97 -6.77 -0.03
CA PRO A 324 16.21 -6.15 -0.53
C PRO A 324 17.47 -6.84 0.00
N ALA A 325 17.56 -7.14 1.30
CA ALA A 325 18.70 -7.80 1.91
C ALA A 325 18.90 -9.25 1.38
N ALA A 326 17.84 -10.04 1.27
CA ALA A 326 17.92 -11.39 0.71
C ALA A 326 18.34 -11.35 -0.76
N TYR A 327 17.87 -10.33 -1.52
CA TYR A 327 18.28 -10.17 -2.92
C TYR A 327 19.73 -9.72 -3.06
N ALA A 328 20.23 -8.85 -2.18
CA ALA A 328 21.64 -8.47 -2.13
C ALA A 328 22.55 -9.68 -1.90
N GLN A 329 22.17 -10.53 -0.95
CA GLN A 329 22.88 -11.79 -0.67
C GLN A 329 22.83 -12.75 -1.88
N HIS A 330 21.68 -12.85 -2.54
CA HIS A 330 21.54 -13.63 -3.76
C HIS A 330 22.48 -13.18 -4.87
N LEU A 331 22.58 -11.84 -5.11
CA LEU A 331 23.51 -11.28 -6.10
C LEU A 331 24.96 -11.58 -5.72
N ALA A 332 25.35 -11.39 -4.47
CA ALA A 332 26.70 -11.70 -3.98
C ALA A 332 27.08 -13.16 -4.20
N ASN A 333 26.16 -14.09 -3.91
CA ASN A 333 26.38 -15.52 -4.12
C ASN A 333 26.49 -15.86 -5.62
N THR A 334 25.74 -15.18 -6.49
CA THR A 334 25.79 -15.39 -7.95
C THR A 334 27.13 -14.92 -8.52
N ASP A 335 27.67 -13.80 -8.03
CA ASP A 335 28.98 -13.31 -8.42
C ASP A 335 30.13 -14.25 -7.99
N ILE A 336 29.97 -14.95 -6.86
CA ILE A 336 30.94 -15.95 -6.40
C ILE A 336 30.93 -17.20 -7.29
N ILE A 337 29.74 -17.64 -7.73
CA ILE A 337 29.58 -18.85 -8.56
C ILE A 337 30.02 -18.61 -10.01
N ASN A 338 29.87 -17.40 -10.54
CA ASN A 338 30.23 -16.98 -11.89
C ASN A 338 31.12 -15.74 -11.87
N PRO A 339 32.38 -15.82 -11.41
CA PRO A 339 33.30 -14.71 -11.40
C PRO A 339 33.82 -14.45 -12.82
N GLY A 340 33.06 -13.76 -13.66
CA GLY A 340 33.61 -13.33 -14.95
C GLY A 340 32.78 -13.55 -16.21
N LEU A 341 31.44 -13.64 -16.10
CA LEU A 341 30.55 -13.47 -17.26
C LEU A 341 30.15 -12.01 -17.44
#